data_00c0aa414d02db6949cbde70a79de933
#
_entry.id   00c0aa414d02db6949cbde70a79de933
#
_cell.length_a   1.000
_cell.length_b   1.000
_cell.length_c   1.000
_cell.angle_alpha   90.00
_cell.angle_beta   90.00
_cell.angle_gamma   90.00
#
_symmetry.space_group_name_H-M   'P 1'
#
loop_
_entity.id
_entity.type
_entity.pdbx_description
1 polymer ?
#
loop_
_entity_poly.entity_id
_entity_poly.type
_entity_poly.pdbx_seq_one_letter_code
_entity_poly.pdbx_strand_id
1 'polypeptide(L)'
;LIPQFLQEEEILTGAPRGSAYHKLLELLEFSVSYDEETLREAVERFRENGKLTGEMADCIRPGDILSFLNCGSGRRMADAAARGKLYREQPFVLGVDASEIYPEDRSGEKILVQGIIDVFFEEADGLVVLDYKTDKVRSGQELKEKYHAQLDYYARALEQLLEKPVKEKIIYSFTLQEEIKV
;
A
#
# COMPACT_ATOMS: atom_id res chain seq x y z
N LEU A 1 -16.86 -15.26 10.66
CA LEU A 1 -15.82 -14.32 11.11
C LEU A 1 -15.35 -13.54 9.88
N ILE A 2 -15.66 -12.24 9.86
CA ILE A 2 -15.14 -11.34 8.82
C ILE A 2 -13.62 -11.38 8.92
N PRO A 3 -12.87 -11.54 7.82
CA PRO A 3 -11.42 -11.49 7.85
C PRO A 3 -10.92 -10.26 8.59
N GLN A 4 -9.91 -10.42 9.42
CA GLN A 4 -9.43 -9.38 10.34
C GLN A 4 -9.05 -8.09 9.61
N PHE A 5 -8.50 -8.19 8.40
CA PHE A 5 -8.13 -7.02 7.61
C PHE A 5 -9.32 -6.18 7.12
N LEU A 6 -10.50 -6.81 6.92
CA LEU A 6 -11.73 -6.07 6.58
C LEU A 6 -12.31 -5.32 7.78
N GLN A 7 -11.97 -5.78 9.00
CA GLN A 7 -12.38 -5.08 10.24
C GLN A 7 -11.43 -3.94 10.60
N GLU A 8 -10.18 -4.01 10.16
CA GLU A 8 -9.12 -3.06 10.53
C GLU A 8 -9.00 -1.86 9.57
N GLU A 9 -9.51 -1.94 8.34
CA GLU A 9 -9.58 -0.74 7.47
C GLU A 9 -10.41 0.39 8.09
N GLU A 10 -11.42 0.05 8.91
CA GLU A 10 -12.17 1.06 9.70
C GLU A 10 -11.39 1.59 10.91
N ILE A 11 -10.41 0.83 11.41
CA ILE A 11 -9.67 1.17 12.65
C ILE A 11 -8.33 1.85 12.33
N LEU A 12 -7.72 1.57 11.17
CA LEU A 12 -6.40 2.11 10.78
C LEU A 12 -6.41 3.59 10.39
N THR A 13 -7.58 4.19 10.21
CA THR A 13 -7.73 5.64 10.03
C THR A 13 -7.37 6.45 11.28
N GLY A 14 -7.04 5.78 12.39
CA GLY A 14 -6.77 6.40 13.67
C GLY A 14 -5.30 6.59 14.08
N ALA A 15 -4.33 6.01 13.36
CA ALA A 15 -2.91 6.20 13.68
C ALA A 15 -2.35 7.39 12.86
N PRO A 16 -2.07 8.56 13.47
CA PRO A 16 -1.69 9.77 12.73
C PRO A 16 -0.49 9.57 11.82
N ARG A 17 0.51 8.79 12.27
CA ARG A 17 1.72 8.46 11.50
C ARG A 17 1.42 7.62 10.27
N GLY A 18 0.56 6.60 10.41
CA GLY A 18 0.16 5.74 9.30
C GLY A 18 -0.51 6.54 8.19
N SER A 19 -1.51 7.33 8.55
CA SER A 19 -2.23 8.21 7.62
C SER A 19 -1.30 9.24 6.96
N ALA A 20 -0.36 9.81 7.71
CA ALA A 20 0.60 10.77 7.19
C ALA A 20 1.55 10.15 6.15
N TYR A 21 2.06 8.96 6.41
CA TYR A 21 2.98 8.27 5.50
C TYR A 21 2.27 7.83 4.22
N HIS A 22 1.08 7.24 4.33
CA HIS A 22 0.26 6.89 3.16
C HIS A 22 -0.05 8.11 2.31
N LYS A 23 -0.48 9.21 2.94
CA LYS A 23 -0.81 10.44 2.22
C LYS A 23 0.40 11.06 1.52
N LEU A 24 1.55 11.10 2.19
CA LEU A 24 2.76 11.61 1.57
C LEU A 24 3.16 10.77 0.35
N LEU A 25 3.15 9.44 0.47
CA LEU A 25 3.52 8.54 -0.63
C LEU A 25 2.52 8.56 -1.78
N GLU A 26 1.26 8.89 -1.52
CA GLU A 26 0.27 9.20 -2.56
C GLU A 26 0.63 10.47 -3.34
N LEU A 27 1.17 11.48 -2.66
CA LEU A 27 1.42 12.82 -3.23
C LEU A 27 2.79 12.98 -3.88
N LEU A 28 3.81 12.24 -3.41
CA LEU A 28 5.19 12.38 -3.90
C LEU A 28 5.32 12.05 -5.39
N GLU A 29 6.12 12.83 -6.08
CA GLU A 29 6.55 12.51 -7.43
C GLU A 29 7.70 11.48 -7.36
N PHE A 30 7.46 10.26 -7.83
CA PHE A 30 8.44 9.17 -7.75
C PHE A 30 9.51 9.18 -8.83
N SER A 31 9.29 9.94 -9.91
CA SER A 31 10.27 10.04 -11.01
C SER A 31 11.45 10.96 -10.72
N VAL A 32 11.43 11.67 -9.59
CA VAL A 32 12.50 12.55 -9.14
C VAL A 32 13.22 11.98 -7.92
N SER A 33 14.46 12.38 -7.72
CA SER A 33 15.24 12.00 -6.55
C SER A 33 15.01 12.95 -5.39
N TYR A 34 15.03 12.41 -4.17
CA TYR A 34 14.91 13.18 -2.93
C TYR A 34 16.13 12.93 -2.04
N ASP A 35 16.58 14.01 -1.40
CA ASP A 35 17.40 13.99 -0.20
C ASP A 35 16.58 14.52 0.99
N GLU A 36 17.18 14.64 2.16
CA GLU A 36 16.45 15.12 3.35
C GLU A 36 15.90 16.53 3.16
N GLU A 37 16.68 17.42 2.55
CA GLU A 37 16.30 18.82 2.32
C GLU A 37 15.12 18.90 1.33
N THR A 38 15.25 18.30 0.17
CA THR A 38 14.20 18.33 -0.87
C THR A 38 12.93 17.60 -0.44
N LEU A 39 13.05 16.54 0.38
CA LEU A 39 11.88 15.88 0.95
C LEU A 39 11.16 16.78 1.96
N ARG A 40 11.90 17.47 2.85
CA ARG A 40 11.32 18.44 3.79
C ARG A 40 10.62 19.58 3.07
N GLU A 41 11.22 20.08 2.00
CA GLU A 41 10.60 21.11 1.15
C GLU A 41 9.30 20.60 0.51
N ALA A 42 9.28 19.36 0.03
CA ALA A 42 8.07 18.75 -0.54
C ALA A 42 6.95 18.65 0.51
N VAL A 43 7.27 18.17 1.72
CA VAL A 43 6.32 18.07 2.84
C VAL A 43 5.76 19.44 3.19
N GLU A 44 6.61 20.45 3.31
CA GLU A 44 6.19 21.82 3.63
C GLU A 44 5.29 22.41 2.53
N ARG A 45 5.62 22.17 1.28
CA ARG A 45 4.80 22.61 0.15
C ARG A 45 3.41 21.94 0.17
N PHE A 46 3.32 20.65 0.49
CA PHE A 46 2.05 19.97 0.64
C PHE A 46 1.25 20.47 1.84
N ARG A 47 1.92 20.84 2.93
CA ARG A 47 1.27 21.48 4.07
C ARG A 47 0.70 22.86 3.71
N GLU A 48 1.48 23.69 3.05
CA GLU A 48 1.08 25.05 2.64
C GLU A 48 -0.11 25.06 1.67
N ASN A 49 -0.16 24.08 0.76
CA ASN A 49 -1.26 23.97 -0.19
C ASN A 49 -2.46 23.14 0.31
N GLY A 50 -2.45 22.73 1.57
CA GLY A 50 -3.55 22.02 2.21
C GLY A 50 -3.68 20.54 1.87
N LYS A 51 -2.72 19.95 1.16
CA LYS A 51 -2.73 18.51 0.83
C LYS A 51 -2.33 17.63 2.01
N LEU A 52 -1.50 18.15 2.91
CA LEU A 52 -1.19 17.57 4.21
C LEU A 52 -1.67 18.50 5.30
N THR A 53 -2.24 17.95 6.36
CA THR A 53 -2.50 18.75 7.58
C THR A 53 -1.19 19.03 8.30
N GLY A 54 -1.17 20.06 9.16
CA GLY A 54 0.00 20.35 10.00
C GLY A 54 0.38 19.15 10.88
N GLU A 55 -0.62 18.47 11.44
CA GLU A 55 -0.43 17.27 12.26
C GLU A 55 0.20 16.12 11.46
N MET A 56 -0.25 15.87 10.23
CA MET A 56 0.37 14.89 9.34
C MET A 56 1.82 15.25 9.04
N ALA A 57 2.08 16.50 8.64
CA ALA A 57 3.43 16.96 8.33
C ALA A 57 4.39 16.78 9.52
N ASP A 58 3.93 17.06 10.74
CA ASP A 58 4.72 16.90 11.96
C ASP A 58 5.01 15.43 12.30
N CYS A 59 4.17 14.49 11.86
CA CYS A 59 4.38 13.05 12.07
C CYS A 59 5.40 12.43 11.12
N ILE A 60 5.73 13.09 10.01
CA ILE A 60 6.61 12.55 8.98
C ILE A 60 8.08 12.65 9.42
N ARG A 61 8.74 11.49 9.47
CA ARG A 61 10.19 11.40 9.68
C ARG A 61 10.87 11.19 8.33
N PRO A 62 11.62 12.18 7.83
CA PRO A 62 12.23 12.09 6.51
C PRO A 62 13.10 10.85 6.30
N GLY A 63 13.83 10.43 7.33
CA GLY A 63 14.66 9.23 7.27
C GLY A 63 13.89 7.96 6.95
N ASP A 64 12.67 7.80 7.48
CA ASP A 64 11.82 6.65 7.22
C ASP A 64 11.38 6.62 5.74
N ILE A 65 11.00 7.76 5.21
CA ILE A 65 10.58 7.90 3.80
C ILE A 65 11.77 7.67 2.87
N LEU A 66 12.92 8.27 3.17
CA LEU A 66 14.13 8.08 2.36
C LEU A 66 14.61 6.64 2.35
N SER A 67 14.51 5.93 3.47
CA SER A 67 14.83 4.50 3.54
C SER A 67 13.94 3.70 2.57
N PHE A 68 12.66 4.01 2.51
CA PHE A 68 11.76 3.39 1.54
C PHE A 68 12.12 3.77 0.10
N LEU A 69 12.28 5.06 -0.20
CA LEU A 69 12.58 5.52 -1.56
C LEU A 69 13.90 4.92 -2.11
N ASN A 70 14.84 4.62 -1.22
CA ASN A 70 16.15 4.05 -1.58
C ASN A 70 16.20 2.52 -1.52
N CYS A 71 15.15 1.84 -1.04
CA CYS A 71 15.08 0.38 -1.09
C CYS A 71 14.80 -0.14 -2.50
N GLY A 72 14.87 -1.46 -2.68
CA GLY A 72 14.62 -2.09 -3.98
C GLY A 72 13.26 -1.73 -4.57
N SER A 73 12.19 -1.83 -3.79
CA SER A 73 10.84 -1.48 -4.22
C SER A 73 10.70 -0.01 -4.56
N GLY A 74 11.27 0.89 -3.75
CA GLY A 74 11.24 2.32 -4.01
C GLY A 74 11.90 2.69 -5.32
N ARG A 75 13.02 2.08 -5.65
CA ARG A 75 13.72 2.28 -6.93
C ARG A 75 12.92 1.74 -8.12
N ARG A 76 12.30 0.57 -7.97
CA ARG A 76 11.41 -0.01 -8.99
C ARG A 76 10.20 0.87 -9.24
N MET A 77 9.65 1.46 -8.19
CA MET A 77 8.54 2.41 -8.31
C MET A 77 8.97 3.69 -9.03
N ALA A 78 10.16 4.21 -8.74
CA ALA A 78 10.71 5.37 -9.44
C ALA A 78 10.90 5.09 -10.94
N ASP A 79 11.42 3.92 -11.30
CA ASP A 79 11.55 3.49 -12.67
C ASP A 79 10.18 3.35 -13.36
N ALA A 80 9.21 2.74 -12.70
CA ALA A 80 7.86 2.62 -13.20
C ALA A 80 7.20 4.00 -13.39
N ALA A 81 7.40 4.92 -12.45
CA ALA A 81 6.90 6.30 -12.56
C ALA A 81 7.47 7.01 -13.78
N ALA A 82 8.76 6.86 -14.04
CA ALA A 82 9.42 7.43 -15.22
C ALA A 82 8.85 6.89 -16.54
N ARG A 83 8.32 5.66 -16.52
CA ARG A 83 7.67 5.03 -17.69
C ARG A 83 6.14 5.27 -17.75
N GLY A 84 5.57 6.01 -16.78
CA GLY A 84 4.12 6.19 -16.69
C GLY A 84 3.36 4.92 -16.29
N LYS A 85 4.00 4.01 -15.55
CA LYS A 85 3.49 2.69 -15.16
C LYS A 85 3.35 2.51 -13.65
N LEU A 86 3.34 3.59 -12.89
CA LEU A 86 3.06 3.60 -11.46
C LEU A 86 1.63 4.09 -11.20
N TYR A 87 0.88 3.33 -10.41
CA TYR A 87 -0.52 3.62 -10.07
C TYR A 87 -0.68 3.60 -8.57
N ARG A 88 -1.36 4.60 -8.03
CA ARG A 88 -1.52 4.80 -6.58
C ARG A 88 -2.98 4.99 -6.22
N GLU A 89 -3.35 4.57 -5.01
CA GLU A 89 -4.70 4.72 -4.46
C GLU A 89 -5.77 4.21 -5.42
N GLN A 90 -5.62 2.95 -5.87
CA GLN A 90 -6.53 2.33 -6.81
C GLN A 90 -7.72 1.68 -6.09
N PRO A 91 -8.94 2.23 -6.20
CA PRO A 91 -10.13 1.57 -5.69
C PRO A 91 -10.41 0.28 -6.44
N PHE A 92 -10.93 -0.72 -5.72
CA PHE A 92 -11.37 -1.97 -6.33
C PHE A 92 -12.67 -2.48 -5.70
N VAL A 93 -13.39 -3.27 -6.47
CA VAL A 93 -14.50 -4.09 -6.00
C VAL A 93 -14.32 -5.49 -6.59
N LEU A 94 -14.35 -6.51 -5.74
CA LEU A 94 -14.18 -7.90 -6.12
C LEU A 94 -15.32 -8.74 -5.57
N GLY A 95 -16.01 -9.50 -6.44
CA GLY A 95 -16.99 -10.49 -6.03
C GLY A 95 -16.29 -11.81 -5.65
N VAL A 96 -16.47 -12.25 -4.41
CA VAL A 96 -15.97 -13.53 -3.91
C VAL A 96 -17.13 -14.44 -3.46
N ASP A 97 -16.94 -15.75 -3.48
CA ASP A 97 -17.96 -16.65 -2.95
C ASP A 97 -18.12 -16.45 -1.45
N ALA A 98 -19.36 -16.41 -0.97
CA ALA A 98 -19.65 -16.24 0.45
C ALA A 98 -18.93 -17.25 1.32
N SER A 99 -18.74 -18.49 0.82
CA SER A 99 -18.01 -19.57 1.50
C SER A 99 -16.52 -19.25 1.73
N GLU A 100 -15.92 -18.33 0.97
CA GLU A 100 -14.53 -17.89 1.21
C GLU A 100 -14.41 -17.06 2.49
N ILE A 101 -15.46 -16.32 2.82
CA ILE A 101 -15.50 -15.44 4.01
C ILE A 101 -16.19 -16.15 5.18
N TYR A 102 -17.25 -16.87 4.88
CA TYR A 102 -18.03 -17.66 5.83
C TYR A 102 -17.97 -19.12 5.43
N PRO A 103 -17.03 -19.92 5.97
CA PRO A 103 -16.80 -21.30 5.54
C PRO A 103 -18.03 -22.22 5.63
N GLU A 104 -18.99 -21.87 6.49
CA GLU A 104 -20.25 -22.62 6.67
C GLU A 104 -21.31 -22.28 5.61
N ASP A 105 -21.10 -21.21 4.84
CA ASP A 105 -22.07 -20.77 3.83
C ASP A 105 -22.11 -21.73 2.65
N ARG A 106 -23.31 -22.12 2.24
CA ARG A 106 -23.58 -23.01 1.10
C ARG A 106 -24.56 -22.40 0.11
N SER A 107 -24.82 -21.09 0.22
CA SER A 107 -25.80 -20.40 -0.63
C SER A 107 -25.35 -20.28 -2.08
N GLY A 108 -24.03 -20.27 -2.33
CA GLY A 108 -23.47 -19.92 -3.65
C GLY A 108 -23.56 -18.42 -3.98
N GLU A 109 -23.92 -17.60 -2.99
CA GLU A 109 -23.98 -16.15 -3.16
C GLU A 109 -22.60 -15.51 -3.24
N LYS A 110 -22.53 -14.34 -3.87
CA LYS A 110 -21.31 -13.53 -3.93
C LYS A 110 -21.36 -12.41 -2.88
N ILE A 111 -20.21 -12.22 -2.23
CA ILE A 111 -19.98 -11.08 -1.34
C ILE A 111 -19.04 -10.12 -2.08
N LEU A 112 -19.36 -8.84 -2.03
CA LEU A 112 -18.50 -7.80 -2.58
C LEU A 112 -17.43 -7.41 -1.55
N VAL A 113 -16.18 -7.61 -1.92
CA VAL A 113 -15.01 -7.11 -1.20
C VAL A 113 -14.54 -5.86 -1.91
N GLN A 114 -14.45 -4.77 -1.18
CA GLN A 114 -13.99 -3.49 -1.73
C GLN A 114 -12.90 -2.89 -0.85
N GLY A 115 -12.05 -2.08 -1.46
CA GLY A 115 -10.96 -1.41 -0.77
C GLY A 115 -10.18 -0.53 -1.72
N ILE A 116 -9.04 -0.07 -1.25
CA ILE A 116 -8.11 0.77 -2.01
C ILE A 116 -6.73 0.12 -1.95
N ILE A 117 -6.15 -0.12 -3.12
CA ILE A 117 -4.77 -0.61 -3.25
C ILE A 117 -3.85 0.59 -3.14
N ASP A 118 -2.91 0.57 -2.19
CA ASP A 118 -1.97 1.68 -1.97
C ASP A 118 -1.18 2.00 -3.24
N VAL A 119 -0.54 0.99 -3.81
CA VAL A 119 0.25 1.15 -5.02
C VAL A 119 0.38 -0.17 -5.78
N PHE A 120 0.36 -0.08 -7.09
CA PHE A 120 0.85 -1.13 -7.97
C PHE A 120 1.59 -0.52 -9.16
N PHE A 121 2.44 -1.30 -9.76
CA PHE A 121 3.18 -0.86 -10.93
C PHE A 121 3.38 -2.02 -11.92
N GLU A 122 3.61 -1.65 -13.17
CA GLU A 122 3.78 -2.60 -14.25
C GLU A 122 5.24 -2.71 -14.65
N GLU A 123 5.73 -3.94 -14.70
CA GLU A 123 7.02 -4.32 -15.28
C GLU A 123 6.80 -5.21 -16.51
N ALA A 124 7.87 -5.55 -17.23
CA ALA A 124 7.77 -6.27 -18.50
C ALA A 124 7.02 -7.62 -18.40
N ASP A 125 7.13 -8.29 -17.26
CA ASP A 125 6.63 -9.64 -17.05
C ASP A 125 5.43 -9.74 -16.11
N GLY A 126 4.88 -8.60 -15.67
CA GLY A 126 3.68 -8.59 -14.83
C GLY A 126 3.57 -7.39 -13.90
N LEU A 127 2.53 -7.44 -13.06
CA LEU A 127 2.25 -6.40 -12.08
C LEU A 127 2.91 -6.73 -10.74
N VAL A 128 3.27 -5.68 -10.01
CA VAL A 128 3.73 -5.74 -8.63
C VAL A 128 2.78 -4.93 -7.77
N VAL A 129 2.26 -5.55 -6.71
CA VAL A 129 1.41 -4.87 -5.72
C VAL A 129 2.25 -4.61 -4.49
N LEU A 130 2.18 -3.40 -3.96
CA LEU A 130 2.86 -3.03 -2.73
C LEU A 130 1.91 -2.32 -1.78
N ASP A 131 1.99 -2.70 -0.52
CA ASP A 131 1.17 -2.15 0.56
C ASP A 131 2.06 -1.65 1.69
N TYR A 132 1.80 -0.44 2.18
CA TYR A 132 2.56 0.17 3.26
C TYR A 132 1.96 -0.20 4.61
N LYS A 133 2.78 -0.61 5.55
CA LYS A 133 2.36 -0.90 6.94
C LYS A 133 3.23 -0.15 7.95
N THR A 134 2.56 0.45 8.92
CA THR A 134 3.19 1.13 10.07
C THR A 134 2.96 0.39 11.39
N ASP A 135 2.42 -0.82 11.32
CA ASP A 135 2.17 -1.69 12.46
C ASP A 135 3.44 -1.89 13.29
N LYS A 136 3.27 -1.88 14.60
CA LYS A 136 4.34 -2.28 15.53
C LYS A 136 4.41 -3.79 15.59
N VAL A 137 5.37 -4.36 14.89
CA VAL A 137 5.61 -5.81 14.80
C VAL A 137 7.06 -6.13 15.11
N ARG A 138 7.32 -7.40 15.44
CA ARG A 138 8.68 -7.90 15.74
C ARG A 138 9.35 -8.53 14.53
N SER A 139 8.56 -9.01 13.57
CA SER A 139 9.07 -9.70 12.39
C SER A 139 8.17 -9.49 11.17
N GLY A 140 8.75 -9.67 9.98
CA GLY A 140 7.99 -9.67 8.74
C GLY A 140 6.98 -10.81 8.65
N GLN A 141 7.24 -11.93 9.33
CA GLN A 141 6.33 -13.06 9.37
C GLN A 141 4.99 -12.70 10.01
N GLU A 142 4.98 -11.88 11.07
CA GLU A 142 3.75 -11.39 11.69
C GLU A 142 2.89 -10.61 10.69
N LEU A 143 3.51 -9.73 9.91
CA LEU A 143 2.81 -8.96 8.87
C LEU A 143 2.29 -9.86 7.75
N LYS A 144 3.09 -10.82 7.31
CA LYS A 144 2.69 -11.77 6.28
C LYS A 144 1.47 -12.57 6.71
N GLU A 145 1.47 -13.12 7.92
CA GLU A 145 0.34 -13.87 8.47
C GLU A 145 -0.92 -13.01 8.58
N LYS A 146 -0.75 -11.76 9.02
CA LYS A 146 -1.88 -10.84 9.22
C LYS A 146 -2.48 -10.36 7.89
N TYR A 147 -1.68 -10.09 6.88
CA TYR A 147 -2.10 -9.36 5.68
C TYR A 147 -2.04 -10.14 4.36
N HIS A 148 -1.59 -11.41 4.35
CA HIS A 148 -1.50 -12.16 3.10
C HIS A 148 -2.84 -12.22 2.34
N ALA A 149 -3.95 -12.39 3.05
CA ALA A 149 -5.28 -12.45 2.45
C ALA A 149 -5.66 -11.12 1.79
N GLN A 150 -5.32 -9.99 2.40
CA GLN A 150 -5.54 -8.66 1.82
C GLN A 150 -4.79 -8.51 0.50
N LEU A 151 -3.52 -8.88 0.47
CA LEU A 151 -2.69 -8.80 -0.75
C LEU A 151 -3.20 -9.77 -1.83
N ASP A 152 -3.70 -10.93 -1.45
CA ASP A 152 -4.31 -11.89 -2.39
C ASP A 152 -5.57 -11.31 -3.03
N TYR A 153 -6.43 -10.63 -2.27
CA TYR A 153 -7.59 -9.93 -2.83
C TYR A 153 -7.18 -8.80 -3.77
N TYR A 154 -6.17 -8.03 -3.42
CA TYR A 154 -5.63 -6.99 -4.30
C TYR A 154 -5.13 -7.57 -5.63
N ALA A 155 -4.36 -8.65 -5.58
CA ALA A 155 -3.85 -9.33 -6.76
C ALA A 155 -5.00 -9.86 -7.64
N ARG A 156 -5.98 -10.52 -7.06
CA ARG A 156 -7.16 -11.02 -7.78
C ARG A 156 -7.94 -9.91 -8.46
N ALA A 157 -8.15 -8.79 -7.76
CA ALA A 157 -8.86 -7.64 -8.31
C ALA A 157 -8.10 -7.02 -9.49
N LEU A 158 -6.79 -6.87 -9.39
CA LEU A 158 -5.95 -6.33 -10.47
C LEU A 158 -5.88 -7.27 -11.67
N GLU A 159 -5.72 -8.56 -11.45
CA GLU A 159 -5.70 -9.55 -12.53
C GLU A 159 -7.02 -9.58 -13.30
N GLN A 160 -8.13 -9.47 -12.58
CA GLN A 160 -9.45 -9.39 -13.19
C GLN A 160 -9.66 -8.09 -13.97
N LEU A 161 -9.22 -6.95 -13.41
CA LEU A 161 -9.41 -5.63 -14.00
C LEU A 161 -8.50 -5.39 -15.21
N LEU A 162 -7.24 -5.79 -15.12
CA LEU A 162 -6.21 -5.45 -16.10
C LEU A 162 -5.83 -6.61 -17.03
N GLU A 163 -6.31 -7.82 -16.75
CA GLU A 163 -6.00 -9.04 -17.51
C GLU A 163 -4.48 -9.30 -17.64
N LYS A 164 -3.73 -8.98 -16.58
CA LYS A 164 -2.29 -9.16 -16.45
C LYS A 164 -1.96 -9.89 -15.16
N PRO A 165 -0.94 -10.79 -15.15
CA PRO A 165 -0.58 -11.50 -13.94
C PRO A 165 0.07 -10.57 -12.91
N VAL A 166 -0.29 -10.75 -11.64
CA VAL A 166 0.44 -10.17 -10.53
C VAL A 166 1.57 -11.12 -10.15
N LYS A 167 2.81 -10.72 -10.42
CA LYS A 167 3.98 -11.56 -10.21
C LYS A 167 4.58 -11.44 -8.81
N GLU A 168 4.36 -10.33 -8.13
CA GLU A 168 4.83 -10.09 -6.76
C GLU A 168 3.82 -9.32 -5.95
N LYS A 169 3.72 -9.70 -4.68
CA LYS A 169 2.97 -9.00 -3.63
C LYS A 169 3.95 -8.66 -2.53
N ILE A 170 4.07 -7.38 -2.19
CA ILE A 170 5.07 -6.88 -1.25
C ILE A 170 4.38 -6.05 -0.18
N ILE A 171 4.73 -6.28 1.08
CA ILE A 171 4.45 -5.37 2.18
C ILE A 171 5.74 -4.64 2.49
N TYR A 172 5.69 -3.32 2.56
CA TYR A 172 6.78 -2.54 3.14
C TYR A 172 6.43 -2.15 4.57
N SER A 173 7.26 -2.59 5.51
CA SER A 173 7.14 -2.25 6.92
C SER A 173 8.00 -1.04 7.24
N PHE A 174 7.37 0.08 7.62
CA PHE A 174 8.11 1.24 8.11
C PHE A 174 8.70 1.00 9.49
N THR A 175 8.08 0.15 10.31
CA THR A 175 8.60 -0.20 11.63
C THR A 175 9.88 -1.01 11.53
N LEU A 176 9.91 -2.02 10.67
CA LEU A 176 11.08 -2.88 10.46
C LEU A 176 12.05 -2.32 9.42
N GLN A 177 11.61 -1.37 8.59
CA GLN A 177 12.32 -0.87 7.41
C GLN A 177 12.72 -2.02 6.46
N GLU A 178 11.75 -2.90 6.21
CA GLU A 178 11.94 -4.10 5.40
C GLU A 178 10.86 -4.27 4.35
N GLU A 179 11.26 -4.88 3.23
CA GLU A 179 10.38 -5.40 2.20
C GLU A 179 10.04 -6.86 2.52
N ILE A 180 8.77 -7.19 2.62
CA ILE A 180 8.30 -8.53 2.94
C ILE A 180 7.52 -9.07 1.73
N LYS A 181 8.03 -10.12 1.11
CA LYS A 181 7.32 -10.82 0.04
C LYS A 181 6.23 -11.73 0.64
N VAL A 182 5.05 -11.62 0.09
CA VAL A 182 3.87 -12.33 0.57
C VAL A 182 3.46 -13.46 -0.36
#